data_d8dc56a6916e36a0ef0a604961598ce4
#
_entry.id   d8dc56a6916e36a0ef0a604961598ce4
#
_cell.length_a   1.000
_cell.length_b   1.000
_cell.length_c   1.000
_cell.angle_alpha   90.00
_cell.angle_beta   90.00
_cell.angle_gamma   90.00
#
_symmetry.space_group_name_H-M   'P 1'
#
loop_
_entity.id
_entity.type
_entity.pdbx_description
1 polymer ?
#
loop_
_entity_poly.entity_id
_entity_poly.type
_entity_poly.pdbx_seq_one_letter_code
_entity_poly.pdbx_strand_id
1 'polypeptide(L)'
;MGFIFINQFPVYDKSVFNQMLRDQFVQKWLSDIYSSSRGQFYSVFKKDFCIENYLLRLSEHSRIWITKFRTSNLHLPIETGRWYNIPREERICHLCKETIGDEYHFLLVCKNENIITLRNKYLPNYYRAYPNHAKFEGLLSICNVELYKRLSIFIRKAAALL
;
A
#
# COMPACT_ATOMS: atom_id res chain seq x y z
N MET A 1 -31.63 -46.62 30.71
CA MET A 1 -31.29 -46.27 29.29
C MET A 1 -30.18 -45.24 29.34
N GLY A 2 -28.94 -45.67 29.10
CA GLY A 2 -27.78 -44.81 29.12
C GLY A 2 -27.53 -44.26 27.70
N PHE A 3 -27.55 -42.95 27.54
CA PHE A 3 -27.13 -42.31 26.30
C PHE A 3 -25.62 -42.33 26.23
N ILE A 4 -25.08 -43.17 25.35
CA ILE A 4 -23.65 -43.14 24.98
C ILE A 4 -23.51 -42.01 23.95
N PHE A 5 -23.09 -40.83 24.41
CA PHE A 5 -22.58 -39.80 23.49
C PHE A 5 -21.18 -40.22 23.02
N ILE A 6 -21.14 -40.94 21.93
CA ILE A 6 -19.88 -41.14 21.19
C ILE A 6 -19.58 -39.80 20.50
N ASN A 7 -18.77 -38.97 21.14
CA ASN A 7 -18.14 -37.84 20.50
C ASN A 7 -17.11 -38.37 19.48
N GLN A 8 -17.58 -38.77 18.30
CA GLN A 8 -16.74 -38.96 17.14
C GLN A 8 -16.43 -37.58 16.61
N PHE A 9 -15.42 -36.91 17.17
CA PHE A 9 -14.78 -35.81 16.47
C PHE A 9 -14.14 -36.42 15.21
N PRO A 10 -14.51 -35.95 14.02
CA PRO A 10 -13.84 -36.43 12.82
C PRO A 10 -12.35 -36.20 12.99
N VAL A 11 -11.55 -37.25 12.85
CA VAL A 11 -10.08 -37.14 12.83
C VAL A 11 -9.72 -36.44 11.53
N TYR A 12 -9.68 -35.11 11.59
CA TYR A 12 -9.19 -34.34 10.47
C TYR A 12 -7.70 -34.60 10.29
N ASP A 13 -7.31 -34.93 9.07
CA ASP A 13 -5.90 -34.92 8.71
C ASP A 13 -5.31 -33.56 9.11
N LYS A 14 -4.19 -33.58 9.81
CA LYS A 14 -3.49 -32.37 10.25
C LYS A 14 -3.22 -31.41 9.11
N SER A 15 -2.98 -31.91 7.90
CA SER A 15 -2.76 -31.11 6.70
C SER A 15 -4.02 -30.35 6.28
N VAL A 16 -5.17 -31.03 6.29
CA VAL A 16 -6.48 -30.42 5.99
C VAL A 16 -6.85 -29.36 7.01
N PHE A 17 -6.66 -29.65 8.30
CA PHE A 17 -6.92 -28.69 9.37
C PHE A 17 -6.05 -27.42 9.24
N ASN A 18 -4.74 -27.58 9.00
CA ASN A 18 -3.83 -26.46 8.78
C ASN A 18 -4.21 -25.65 7.53
N GLN A 19 -4.66 -26.31 6.47
CA GLN A 19 -5.13 -25.63 5.26
C GLN A 19 -6.39 -24.81 5.55
N MET A 20 -7.38 -25.37 6.25
CA MET A 20 -8.60 -24.65 6.64
C MET A 20 -8.29 -23.41 7.49
N LEU A 21 -7.41 -23.53 8.48
CA LEU A 21 -6.98 -22.38 9.30
C LEU A 21 -6.30 -21.29 8.44
N ARG A 22 -5.43 -21.69 7.52
CA ARG A 22 -4.78 -20.78 6.60
C ARG A 22 -5.79 -20.05 5.71
N ASP A 23 -6.74 -20.78 5.15
CA ASP A 23 -7.75 -20.22 4.26
C ASP A 23 -8.65 -19.23 5.01
N GLN A 24 -9.09 -19.56 6.23
CA GLN A 24 -9.85 -18.65 7.10
C GLN A 24 -9.04 -17.37 7.41
N PHE A 25 -7.76 -17.53 7.73
CA PHE A 25 -6.89 -16.38 7.99
C PHE A 25 -6.73 -15.47 6.76
N VAL A 26 -6.50 -16.08 5.59
CA VAL A 26 -6.37 -15.34 4.32
C VAL A 26 -7.66 -14.62 3.96
N GLN A 27 -8.80 -15.27 4.10
CA GLN A 27 -10.11 -14.66 3.86
C GLN A 27 -10.37 -13.47 4.80
N LYS A 28 -10.10 -13.66 6.09
CA LYS A 28 -10.21 -12.57 7.06
C LYS A 28 -9.29 -11.40 6.72
N TRP A 29 -8.03 -11.68 6.43
CA TRP A 29 -7.04 -10.67 6.04
C TRP A 29 -7.47 -9.89 4.79
N LEU A 30 -7.98 -10.55 3.75
CA LEU A 30 -8.53 -9.90 2.55
C LEU A 30 -9.73 -9.01 2.91
N SER A 31 -10.67 -9.53 3.70
CA SER A 31 -11.83 -8.77 4.16
C SER A 31 -11.40 -7.51 4.91
N ASP A 32 -10.44 -7.61 5.83
CA ASP A 32 -9.92 -6.50 6.61
C ASP A 32 -9.25 -5.43 5.72
N ILE A 33 -8.52 -5.84 4.68
CA ILE A 33 -7.91 -4.92 3.71
C ILE A 33 -8.97 -4.17 2.90
N TYR A 34 -9.95 -4.90 2.34
CA TYR A 34 -10.98 -4.30 1.49
C TYR A 34 -11.97 -3.42 2.26
N SER A 35 -12.24 -3.73 3.52
CA SER A 35 -13.10 -2.94 4.39
C SER A 35 -12.39 -1.77 5.07
N SER A 36 -11.05 -1.73 5.01
CA SER A 36 -10.26 -0.70 5.67
C SER A 36 -10.47 0.68 5.04
N SER A 37 -10.79 1.65 5.85
CA SER A 37 -10.78 3.06 5.45
C SER A 37 -9.36 3.64 5.34
N ARG A 38 -8.34 2.88 5.78
CA ARG A 38 -6.92 3.24 5.71
C ARG A 38 -6.28 2.57 4.51
N GLY A 39 -5.30 3.24 3.93
CA GLY A 39 -4.53 2.63 2.85
C GLY A 39 -5.41 2.25 1.65
N GLN A 40 -6.23 3.16 1.17
CA GLN A 40 -7.13 2.93 0.04
C GLN A 40 -6.46 2.26 -1.14
N PHE A 41 -5.20 2.59 -1.39
CA PHE A 41 -4.44 1.99 -2.49
C PHE A 41 -3.74 0.69 -2.11
N TYR A 42 -3.72 0.29 -0.83
CA TYR A 42 -3.02 -0.92 -0.43
C TYR A 42 -3.60 -2.18 -1.08
N SER A 43 -4.92 -2.29 -1.16
CA SER A 43 -5.62 -3.39 -1.82
C SER A 43 -5.36 -3.46 -3.33
N VAL A 44 -4.98 -2.34 -3.97
CA VAL A 44 -4.72 -2.29 -5.42
C VAL A 44 -3.47 -3.09 -5.78
N PHE A 45 -2.42 -3.03 -4.97
CA PHE A 45 -1.14 -3.69 -5.27
C PHE A 45 -0.81 -4.86 -4.33
N LYS A 46 -1.57 -5.09 -3.26
CA LYS A 46 -1.42 -6.23 -2.35
C LYS A 46 -2.59 -7.19 -2.50
N LYS A 47 -2.47 -8.11 -3.46
CA LYS A 47 -3.53 -9.08 -3.80
C LYS A 47 -3.33 -10.44 -3.14
N ASP A 48 -2.08 -10.80 -2.86
CA ASP A 48 -1.73 -12.13 -2.35
C ASP A 48 -1.20 -12.06 -0.92
N PHE A 49 -1.58 -13.04 -0.10
CA PHE A 49 -1.03 -13.24 1.23
C PHE A 49 0.36 -13.87 1.13
N CYS A 50 1.36 -13.05 0.85
CA CYS A 50 2.76 -13.45 0.74
C CYS A 50 3.70 -12.34 1.24
N ILE A 51 4.95 -12.69 1.50
CA ILE A 51 5.98 -11.69 1.79
C ILE A 51 6.33 -10.95 0.51
N GLU A 52 6.29 -9.63 0.56
CA GLU A 52 6.62 -8.77 -0.57
C GLU A 52 8.10 -8.84 -0.93
N ASN A 53 8.41 -8.96 -2.21
CA ASN A 53 9.78 -9.06 -2.69
C ASN A 53 10.68 -7.89 -2.28
N TYR A 54 10.13 -6.68 -2.20
CA TYR A 54 10.91 -5.51 -1.79
C TYR A 54 11.37 -5.60 -0.33
N LEU A 55 10.63 -6.27 0.55
CA LEU A 55 11.02 -6.51 1.95
C LEU A 55 12.25 -7.40 2.06
N LEU A 56 12.44 -8.31 1.11
CA LEU A 56 13.56 -9.25 1.09
C LEU A 56 14.80 -8.69 0.38
N ARG A 57 14.61 -7.81 -0.61
CA ARG A 57 15.66 -7.40 -1.55
C ARG A 57 16.19 -5.99 -1.35
N LEU A 58 15.43 -5.11 -0.68
CA LEU A 58 15.89 -3.75 -0.42
C LEU A 58 16.65 -3.65 0.90
N SER A 59 17.53 -2.65 0.98
CA SER A 59 18.12 -2.24 2.27
C SER A 59 17.01 -1.80 3.25
N GLU A 60 17.27 -1.92 4.53
CA GLU A 60 16.31 -1.51 5.58
C GLU A 60 15.78 -0.10 5.36
N HIS A 61 16.68 0.85 5.12
CA HIS A 61 16.31 2.24 4.86
C HIS A 61 15.33 2.39 3.69
N SER A 62 15.58 1.71 2.57
CA SER A 62 14.71 1.78 1.39
C SER A 62 13.34 1.12 1.62
N ARG A 63 13.30 -0.06 2.28
CA ARG A 63 12.03 -0.74 2.55
C ARG A 63 11.16 0.02 3.54
N ILE A 64 11.73 0.72 4.54
CA ILE A 64 10.96 1.58 5.45
C ILE A 64 10.14 2.62 4.66
N TRP A 65 10.76 3.33 3.72
CA TRP A 65 10.07 4.36 2.93
C TRP A 65 9.02 3.79 1.98
N ILE A 66 9.32 2.67 1.33
CA ILE A 66 8.33 1.97 0.49
C ILE A 66 7.16 1.48 1.34
N THR A 67 7.43 0.88 2.51
CA THR A 67 6.36 0.40 3.40
C THR A 67 5.49 1.56 3.89
N LYS A 68 6.09 2.64 4.38
CA LYS A 68 5.34 3.84 4.83
C LYS A 68 4.40 4.35 3.73
N PHE A 69 4.90 4.42 2.50
CA PHE A 69 4.08 4.86 1.37
C PHE A 69 2.94 3.89 1.06
N ARG A 70 3.24 2.60 0.97
CA ARG A 70 2.24 1.55 0.66
C ARG A 70 1.16 1.41 1.73
N THR A 71 1.48 1.69 2.99
CA THR A 71 0.55 1.62 4.12
C THR A 71 -0.06 2.97 4.51
N SER A 72 0.04 3.98 3.63
CA SER A 72 -0.50 5.32 3.85
C SER A 72 0.00 5.97 5.15
N ASN A 73 1.29 5.83 5.44
CA ASN A 73 1.91 6.37 6.66
C ASN A 73 2.96 7.45 6.33
N LEU A 74 2.61 8.39 5.44
CA LEU A 74 3.45 9.54 5.05
C LEU A 74 2.88 10.89 5.48
N HIS A 75 1.84 10.91 6.31
CA HIS A 75 1.17 12.14 6.73
C HIS A 75 0.62 12.99 5.56
N LEU A 76 0.24 12.33 4.48
CA LEU A 76 -0.45 12.99 3.37
C LEU A 76 -1.81 13.57 3.83
N PRO A 77 -2.30 14.64 3.19
CA PRO A 77 -3.60 15.23 3.56
C PRO A 77 -4.76 14.23 3.61
N ILE A 78 -4.75 13.22 2.73
CA ILE A 78 -5.76 12.16 2.74
C ILE A 78 -5.80 11.41 4.09
N GLU A 79 -4.66 11.23 4.75
CA GLU A 79 -4.55 10.53 6.02
C GLU A 79 -4.69 11.46 7.22
N THR A 80 -3.96 12.59 7.22
CA THR A 80 -4.01 13.56 8.33
C THR A 80 -5.38 14.20 8.47
N GLY A 81 -6.05 14.51 7.36
CA GLY A 81 -7.41 15.05 7.37
C GLY A 81 -8.43 14.12 8.02
N ARG A 82 -8.20 12.81 7.99
CA ARG A 82 -9.04 11.85 8.70
C ARG A 82 -8.91 11.97 10.22
N TRP A 83 -7.73 12.30 10.74
CA TRP A 83 -7.53 12.49 12.19
C TRP A 83 -8.30 13.68 12.73
N TYR A 84 -8.56 14.66 11.86
CA TYR A 84 -9.31 15.88 12.20
C TYR A 84 -10.75 15.85 11.69
N ASN A 85 -11.25 14.67 11.24
CA ASN A 85 -12.59 14.49 10.68
C ASN A 85 -12.92 15.43 9.50
N ILE A 86 -11.89 15.85 8.74
CA ILE A 86 -12.07 16.65 7.53
C ILE A 86 -12.71 15.77 6.45
N PRO A 87 -13.77 16.22 5.75
CA PRO A 87 -14.34 15.51 4.60
C PRO A 87 -13.28 15.18 3.56
N ARG A 88 -13.41 14.04 2.87
CA ARG A 88 -12.39 13.54 1.94
C ARG A 88 -12.06 14.56 0.84
N GLU A 89 -13.07 15.19 0.29
CA GLU A 89 -13.00 16.18 -0.79
C GLU A 89 -12.24 17.46 -0.40
N GLU A 90 -12.16 17.74 0.89
CA GLU A 90 -11.46 18.91 1.44
C GLU A 90 -10.00 18.62 1.82
N ARG A 91 -9.55 17.35 1.73
CA ARG A 91 -8.18 16.95 2.05
C ARG A 91 -7.22 17.30 0.92
N ILE A 92 -7.12 18.57 0.62
CA ILE A 92 -6.37 19.12 -0.52
C ILE A 92 -4.86 19.04 -0.26
N CYS A 93 -4.10 18.75 -1.32
CA CYS A 93 -2.65 18.72 -1.29
C CYS A 93 -2.06 20.03 -0.77
N HIS A 94 -1.26 19.99 0.27
CA HIS A 94 -0.66 21.19 0.87
C HIS A 94 0.39 21.84 -0.03
N LEU A 95 0.98 21.09 -0.96
CA LEU A 95 2.07 21.55 -1.82
C LEU A 95 1.58 22.28 -3.07
N CYS A 96 0.59 21.76 -3.78
CA CYS A 96 0.05 22.38 -5.00
C CYS A 96 -1.32 23.04 -4.81
N LYS A 97 -2.07 22.66 -3.75
CA LYS A 97 -3.40 23.20 -3.40
C LYS A 97 -4.49 23.02 -4.47
N GLU A 98 -4.31 22.08 -5.41
CA GLU A 98 -5.24 21.91 -6.53
C GLU A 98 -6.25 20.78 -6.34
N THR A 99 -5.80 19.63 -5.83
CA THR A 99 -6.61 18.42 -5.74
C THR A 99 -6.35 17.68 -4.45
N ILE A 100 -7.12 16.61 -4.19
CA ILE A 100 -6.93 15.74 -3.03
C ILE A 100 -5.49 15.25 -2.97
N GLY A 101 -4.88 15.40 -1.79
CA GLY A 101 -3.49 15.02 -1.53
C GLY A 101 -3.37 13.55 -1.11
N ASP A 102 -3.70 12.62 -1.99
CA ASP A 102 -3.52 11.18 -1.80
C ASP A 102 -2.19 10.66 -2.37
N GLU A 103 -1.95 9.37 -2.24
CA GLU A 103 -0.72 8.72 -2.68
C GLU A 103 -0.53 8.79 -4.21
N TYR A 104 -1.61 8.65 -4.97
CA TYR A 104 -1.57 8.75 -6.42
C TYR A 104 -1.19 10.17 -6.86
N HIS A 105 -1.85 11.17 -6.29
CA HIS A 105 -1.54 12.58 -6.55
C HIS A 105 -0.08 12.90 -6.20
N PHE A 106 0.35 12.56 -4.98
CA PHE A 106 1.70 12.82 -4.49
C PHE A 106 2.76 12.20 -5.39
N LEU A 107 2.58 10.94 -5.79
CA LEU A 107 3.57 10.21 -6.57
C LEU A 107 3.64 10.66 -8.03
N LEU A 108 2.50 10.86 -8.69
CA LEU A 108 2.45 11.01 -10.15
C LEU A 108 1.87 12.32 -10.65
N VAL A 109 1.00 13.00 -9.91
CA VAL A 109 0.17 14.09 -10.43
C VAL A 109 0.55 15.46 -9.88
N CYS A 110 1.02 15.56 -8.63
CA CYS A 110 1.30 16.82 -7.95
C CYS A 110 2.14 17.78 -8.82
N LYS A 111 1.66 19.01 -8.97
CA LYS A 111 2.29 20.04 -9.81
C LYS A 111 3.27 20.94 -9.06
N ASN A 112 3.55 20.69 -7.80
CA ASN A 112 4.58 21.43 -7.07
C ASN A 112 5.95 21.25 -7.76
N GLU A 113 6.66 22.34 -8.02
CA GLU A 113 7.92 22.35 -8.77
C GLU A 113 9.00 21.44 -8.18
N ASN A 114 9.12 21.43 -6.84
CA ASN A 114 10.09 20.57 -6.16
C ASN A 114 9.73 19.09 -6.35
N ILE A 115 8.44 18.73 -6.28
CA ILE A 115 7.98 17.36 -6.54
C ILE A 115 8.20 16.97 -8.00
N ILE A 116 7.93 17.87 -8.96
CA ILE A 116 8.20 17.64 -10.40
C ILE A 116 9.69 17.38 -10.60
N THR A 117 10.56 18.20 -10.03
CA THR A 117 12.01 18.05 -10.15
C THR A 117 12.48 16.71 -9.60
N LEU A 118 12.01 16.31 -8.42
CA LEU A 118 12.32 15.01 -7.82
C LEU A 118 11.77 13.87 -8.67
N ARG A 119 10.54 13.98 -9.16
CA ARG A 119 9.91 13.00 -10.03
C ARG A 119 10.70 12.79 -11.31
N ASN A 120 11.13 13.88 -11.94
CA ASN A 120 11.96 13.84 -13.15
C ASN A 120 13.30 13.15 -12.93
N LYS A 121 13.89 13.34 -11.75
CA LYS A 121 15.18 12.75 -11.40
C LYS A 121 15.10 11.26 -11.10
N TYR A 122 14.04 10.80 -10.44
CA TYR A 122 14.00 9.44 -9.87
C TYR A 122 13.05 8.49 -10.59
N LEU A 123 11.99 8.97 -11.24
CA LEU A 123 11.04 8.11 -11.92
C LEU A 123 11.27 8.06 -13.44
N PRO A 124 11.15 6.88 -14.08
CA PRO A 124 11.20 6.74 -15.52
C PRO A 124 10.12 7.58 -16.22
N ASN A 125 10.42 8.07 -17.42
CA ASN A 125 9.49 8.88 -18.22
C ASN A 125 8.15 8.18 -18.48
N TYR A 126 8.18 6.86 -18.64
CA TYR A 126 6.97 6.05 -18.83
C TYR A 126 5.90 6.33 -17.75
N TYR A 127 6.29 6.40 -16.48
CA TYR A 127 5.35 6.64 -15.37
C TYR A 127 4.93 8.11 -15.25
N ARG A 128 5.77 9.03 -15.70
CA ARG A 128 5.54 10.48 -15.63
C ARG A 128 4.67 11.02 -16.75
N ALA A 129 4.85 10.47 -17.97
CA ALA A 129 4.06 10.84 -19.13
C ALA A 129 2.65 10.28 -19.02
N TYR A 130 1.64 11.14 -19.05
CA TYR A 130 0.23 10.76 -18.96
C TYR A 130 -0.07 9.82 -17.79
N PRO A 131 0.09 10.30 -16.54
CA PRO A 131 -0.12 9.48 -15.33
C PRO A 131 -1.55 8.96 -15.26
N ASN A 132 -1.71 7.69 -14.84
CA ASN A 132 -2.99 7.05 -14.61
C ASN A 132 -2.86 5.98 -13.53
N HIS A 133 -3.99 5.45 -13.05
CA HIS A 133 -4.00 4.45 -11.98
C HIS A 133 -3.30 3.14 -12.37
N ALA A 134 -3.36 2.71 -13.62
CA ALA A 134 -2.65 1.49 -14.07
C ALA A 134 -1.13 1.67 -13.97
N LYS A 135 -0.60 2.83 -14.32
CA LYS A 135 0.83 3.15 -14.13
C LYS A 135 1.22 3.25 -12.65
N PHE A 136 0.33 3.79 -11.82
CA PHE A 136 0.53 3.85 -10.38
C PHE A 136 0.59 2.44 -9.77
N GLU A 137 -0.38 1.58 -10.10
CA GLU A 137 -0.38 0.17 -9.70
C GLU A 137 0.87 -0.55 -10.21
N GLY A 138 1.19 -0.41 -11.49
CA GLY A 138 2.37 -1.01 -12.11
C GLY A 138 3.68 -0.59 -11.42
N LEU A 139 3.82 0.69 -11.05
CA LEU A 139 5.01 1.18 -10.36
C LEU A 139 5.18 0.57 -8.96
N LEU A 140 4.09 0.31 -8.26
CA LEU A 140 4.09 -0.25 -6.90
C LEU A 140 4.04 -1.78 -6.84
N SER A 141 3.74 -2.44 -7.97
CA SER A 141 3.70 -3.90 -8.10
C SER A 141 4.95 -4.47 -8.76
N ILE A 142 5.87 -3.62 -9.22
CA ILE A 142 7.03 -4.03 -9.98
C ILE A 142 8.04 -4.81 -9.12
N CYS A 143 8.67 -5.84 -9.68
CA CYS A 143 9.71 -6.62 -9.00
C CYS A 143 11.14 -6.08 -9.23
N ASN A 144 11.28 -4.91 -9.87
CA ASN A 144 12.57 -4.31 -10.19
C ASN A 144 13.18 -3.60 -8.98
N VAL A 145 14.22 -4.18 -8.41
CA VAL A 145 14.91 -3.69 -7.20
C VAL A 145 15.49 -2.29 -7.41
N GLU A 146 16.07 -2.02 -8.58
CA GLU A 146 16.68 -0.72 -8.85
C GLU A 146 15.63 0.41 -8.94
N LEU A 147 14.50 0.13 -9.57
CA LEU A 147 13.40 1.08 -9.61
C LEU A 147 12.82 1.33 -8.21
N TYR A 148 12.70 0.29 -7.39
CA TYR A 148 12.27 0.46 -6.00
C TYR A 148 13.27 1.27 -5.15
N LYS A 149 14.58 1.12 -5.36
CA LYS A 149 15.59 1.97 -4.71
C LYS A 149 15.39 3.44 -5.10
N ARG A 150 15.24 3.72 -6.38
CA ARG A 150 14.99 5.09 -6.88
C ARG A 150 13.68 5.65 -6.34
N LEU A 151 12.63 4.84 -6.32
CA LEU A 151 11.32 5.20 -5.76
C LEU A 151 11.43 5.53 -4.26
N SER A 152 12.16 4.73 -3.48
CA SER A 152 12.36 4.99 -2.04
C SER A 152 13.08 6.31 -1.78
N ILE A 153 14.07 6.66 -2.62
CA ILE A 153 14.78 7.96 -2.54
C ILE A 153 13.83 9.11 -2.88
N PHE A 154 13.03 8.95 -3.94
CA PHE A 154 11.99 9.92 -4.29
C PHE A 154 11.04 10.15 -3.12
N ILE A 155 10.43 9.08 -2.60
CA ILE A 155 9.44 9.16 -1.51
C ILE A 155 10.05 9.86 -0.29
N ARG A 156 11.27 9.48 0.11
CA ARG A 156 11.95 10.09 1.26
C ARG A 156 12.17 11.58 1.09
N LYS A 157 12.67 12.00 -0.09
CA LYS A 157 12.96 13.42 -0.35
C LYS A 157 11.69 14.24 -0.52
N ALA A 158 10.68 13.67 -1.16
CA ALA A 158 9.39 14.33 -1.35
C ALA A 158 8.59 14.43 -0.05
N ALA A 159 8.67 13.42 0.82
CA ALA A 159 8.04 13.46 2.15
C ALA A 159 8.64 14.54 3.07
N ALA A 160 9.89 14.93 2.86
CA ALA A 160 10.51 16.03 3.60
C ALA A 160 9.97 17.42 3.19
N LEU A 161 9.11 17.50 2.17
CA LEU A 161 8.44 18.73 1.74
C LEU A 161 7.03 18.87 2.32
N LEU A 162 6.49 17.79 2.93
CA LEU A 162 5.16 17.78 3.56
C LEU A 162 5.17 18.44 4.92
#